data_d589fe0f381aa09486cb3bd9558e15b1
#
_entry.id   d589fe0f381aa09486cb3bd9558e15b1
#
_cell.length_a   1.000
_cell.length_b   1.000
_cell.length_c   1.000
_cell.angle_alpha   90.00
_cell.angle_beta   90.00
_cell.angle_gamma   90.00
#
_symmetry.space_group_name_H-M   'P 1'
#
loop_
_entity.id
_entity.type
_entity.pdbx_description
1 polymer ?
#
loop_
_entity_poly.entity_id
_entity_poly.type
_entity_poly.pdbx_seq_one_letter_code
_entity_poly.pdbx_strand_id
1 'polypeptide(L)'
;MLNSPAPEPRAGFRIYLVVSAVAFLFVGLYVGWVFYSRWEADQDLAEKATEKQRAQNQQTFEAMGGDRFEILDFAADPPVLPAGERSSLCYSVSNAKAVKIEPQTEGPVWPAFSRCVHISPRRTTKYTLTIDDGAGHTKSAAVEVEVR
;
A
#
# COMPACT_ATOMS: atom_id res chain seq x y z
N MET A 1 56.03 68.66 3.84
CA MET A 1 55.74 67.24 3.98
C MET A 1 54.95 67.05 5.26
N LEU A 2 53.65 67.06 5.16
CA LEU A 2 52.71 66.91 6.29
C LEU A 2 52.40 65.43 6.47
N ASN A 3 52.99 64.83 7.49
CA ASN A 3 52.70 63.45 7.92
C ASN A 3 51.53 63.54 8.95
N SER A 4 50.30 63.39 8.48
CA SER A 4 49.16 63.29 9.36
C SER A 4 49.08 61.87 9.96
N PRO A 5 49.09 61.72 11.30
CA PRO A 5 48.92 60.42 11.94
C PRO A 5 47.47 59.92 11.67
N ALA A 6 47.35 58.67 11.27
CA ALA A 6 46.05 58.02 11.11
C ALA A 6 45.27 58.01 12.42
N PRO A 7 43.99 58.31 12.44
CA PRO A 7 43.19 58.33 13.67
C PRO A 7 43.15 56.90 14.29
N GLU A 8 43.68 56.80 15.52
CA GLU A 8 43.55 55.58 16.29
C GLU A 8 42.05 55.25 16.55
N PRO A 9 41.64 54.03 16.32
CA PRO A 9 40.24 53.65 16.56
C PRO A 9 39.93 53.83 18.05
N ARG A 10 39.00 54.73 18.35
CA ARG A 10 38.53 55.05 19.68
C ARG A 10 38.15 53.77 20.44
N ALA A 11 38.55 53.63 21.71
CA ALA A 11 38.31 52.40 22.53
C ALA A 11 36.86 51.91 22.52
N GLY A 12 35.88 52.80 22.40
CA GLY A 12 34.47 52.48 22.23
C GLY A 12 34.15 51.69 20.98
N PHE A 13 34.83 51.92 19.86
CA PHE A 13 34.56 51.20 18.61
C PHE A 13 35.03 49.73 18.68
N ARG A 14 36.11 49.44 19.38
CA ARG A 14 36.59 48.07 19.61
C ARG A 14 35.63 47.28 20.52
N ILE A 15 35.05 47.92 21.55
CA ILE A 15 34.06 47.29 22.42
C ILE A 15 32.79 46.93 21.64
N TYR A 16 32.32 47.83 20.77
CA TYR A 16 31.15 47.56 19.92
C TYR A 16 31.41 46.37 18.98
N LEU A 17 32.58 46.26 18.37
CA LEU A 17 32.94 45.13 17.49
C LEU A 17 32.98 43.82 18.26
N VAL A 18 33.52 43.81 19.49
CA VAL A 18 33.58 42.59 20.32
C VAL A 18 32.17 42.17 20.75
N VAL A 19 31.34 43.10 21.22
CA VAL A 19 29.97 42.82 21.64
C VAL A 19 29.13 42.30 20.46
N SER A 20 29.23 42.91 19.26
CA SER A 20 28.52 42.43 18.09
C SER A 20 29.00 41.05 17.64
N ALA A 21 30.30 40.78 17.65
CA ALA A 21 30.85 39.47 17.33
C ALA A 21 30.35 38.36 18.30
N VAL A 22 30.30 38.64 19.57
CA VAL A 22 29.77 37.72 20.59
C VAL A 22 28.27 37.48 20.37
N ALA A 23 27.51 38.54 20.09
CA ALA A 23 26.07 38.39 19.79
C ALA A 23 25.83 37.51 18.55
N PHE A 24 26.60 37.71 17.49
CA PHE A 24 26.52 36.87 16.29
C PHE A 24 26.90 35.41 16.54
N LEU A 25 27.89 35.17 17.39
CA LEU A 25 28.25 33.81 17.82
C LEU A 25 27.10 33.12 18.56
N PHE A 26 26.45 33.81 19.49
CA PHE A 26 25.33 33.25 20.23
C PHE A 26 24.12 32.95 19.29
N VAL A 27 23.80 33.84 18.38
CA VAL A 27 22.75 33.63 17.38
C VAL A 27 23.09 32.46 16.47
N GLY A 28 24.35 32.37 16.01
CA GLY A 28 24.80 31.25 15.17
C GLY A 28 24.72 29.89 15.88
N LEU A 29 25.13 29.84 17.16
CA LEU A 29 25.01 28.64 17.99
C LEU A 29 23.56 28.26 18.23
N TYR A 30 22.69 29.22 18.50
CA TYR A 30 21.26 28.98 18.69
C TYR A 30 20.60 28.44 17.43
N VAL A 31 20.85 29.06 16.27
CA VAL A 31 20.33 28.62 14.97
C VAL A 31 20.85 27.21 14.63
N GLY A 32 22.14 26.98 14.84
CA GLY A 32 22.75 25.66 14.64
C GLY A 32 22.14 24.59 15.53
N TRP A 33 21.89 24.88 16.78
CA TRP A 33 21.25 23.94 17.72
C TRP A 33 19.79 23.65 17.32
N VAL A 34 19.02 24.67 16.95
CA VAL A 34 17.64 24.50 16.48
C VAL A 34 17.59 23.69 15.18
N PHE A 35 18.52 23.94 14.27
CA PHE A 35 18.59 23.18 13.01
C PHE A 35 18.97 21.71 13.26
N TYR A 36 19.94 21.46 14.13
CA TYR A 36 20.35 20.12 14.51
C TYR A 36 19.22 19.33 15.19
N SER A 37 18.53 19.94 16.15
CA SER A 37 17.43 19.29 16.87
C SER A 37 16.22 18.98 15.97
N ARG A 38 15.96 19.81 14.95
CA ARG A 38 14.92 19.51 13.96
C ARG A 38 15.30 18.38 13.02
N TRP A 39 16.57 18.30 12.64
CA TRP A 39 17.02 17.23 11.74
C TRP A 39 16.89 15.85 12.38
N GLU A 40 17.21 15.69 13.64
CA GLU A 40 16.98 14.42 14.37
C GLU A 40 15.48 14.07 14.44
N ALA A 41 14.63 15.05 14.74
CA ALA A 41 13.18 14.83 14.80
C ALA A 41 12.57 14.41 13.44
N ASP A 42 13.05 14.94 12.33
CA ASP A 42 12.57 14.59 10.98
C ASP A 42 12.96 13.16 10.59
N GLN A 43 14.12 12.67 11.02
CA GLN A 43 14.54 11.28 10.77
C GLN A 43 13.69 10.29 11.54
N ASP A 44 13.39 10.55 12.81
CA ASP A 44 12.51 9.70 13.62
C ASP A 44 11.09 9.62 13.07
N LEU A 45 10.56 10.71 12.53
CA LEU A 45 9.24 10.75 11.91
C LEU A 45 9.20 9.95 10.59
N ALA A 46 10.25 10.04 9.79
CA ALA A 46 10.36 9.29 8.53
C ALA A 46 10.48 7.78 8.79
N GLU A 47 11.24 7.37 9.80
CA GLU A 47 11.39 5.97 10.19
C GLU A 47 10.05 5.38 10.68
N LYS A 48 9.37 6.07 11.59
CA LYS A 48 8.04 5.68 12.10
C LYS A 48 6.97 5.65 11.02
N ALA A 49 7.02 6.56 10.05
CA ALA A 49 6.11 6.54 8.89
C ALA A 49 6.35 5.30 8.02
N THR A 50 7.62 4.95 7.78
CA THR A 50 8.00 3.77 7.00
C THR A 50 7.59 2.47 7.69
N GLU A 51 7.76 2.38 9.01
CA GLU A 51 7.33 1.22 9.80
C GLU A 51 5.80 1.05 9.78
N LYS A 52 5.04 2.14 9.95
CA LYS A 52 3.58 2.10 9.83
C LYS A 52 3.13 1.64 8.45
N GLN A 53 3.77 2.14 7.40
CA GLN A 53 3.47 1.74 6.03
C GLN A 53 3.76 0.24 5.80
N ARG A 54 4.88 -0.27 6.31
CA ARG A 54 5.22 -1.70 6.24
C ARG A 54 4.20 -2.55 7.01
N ALA A 55 3.82 -2.15 8.20
CA ALA A 55 2.82 -2.85 9.00
C ALA A 55 1.45 -2.87 8.31
N GLN A 56 1.01 -1.75 7.72
CA GLN A 56 -0.24 -1.68 6.94
C GLN A 56 -0.17 -2.56 5.69
N ASN A 57 0.94 -2.53 4.95
CA ASN A 57 1.13 -3.36 3.77
C ASN A 57 1.10 -4.86 4.14
N GLN A 58 1.73 -5.24 5.26
CA GLN A 58 1.71 -6.61 5.76
C GLN A 58 0.30 -7.06 6.12
N GLN A 59 -0.46 -6.23 6.87
CA GLN A 59 -1.85 -6.51 7.21
C GLN A 59 -2.73 -6.64 5.96
N THR A 60 -2.55 -5.77 4.98
CA THR A 60 -3.28 -5.84 3.71
C THR A 60 -2.93 -7.11 2.94
N PHE A 61 -1.65 -7.48 2.88
CA PHE A 61 -1.19 -8.71 2.25
C PHE A 61 -1.77 -9.96 2.92
N GLU A 62 -1.78 -10.01 4.25
CA GLU A 62 -2.39 -11.10 5.00
C GLU A 62 -3.91 -11.18 4.82
N ALA A 63 -4.59 -10.02 4.77
CA ALA A 63 -6.03 -9.95 4.49
C ALA A 63 -6.40 -10.42 3.07
N MET A 64 -5.48 -10.26 2.11
CA MET A 64 -5.62 -10.79 0.75
C MET A 64 -5.26 -12.28 0.60
N GLY A 65 -5.11 -13.01 1.72
CA GLY A 65 -4.75 -14.42 1.73
C GLY A 65 -3.27 -14.73 1.92
N GLY A 66 -2.40 -13.69 1.94
CA GLY A 66 -0.96 -13.85 2.15
C GLY A 66 -0.33 -14.80 1.16
N ASP A 67 0.57 -15.67 1.64
CA ASP A 67 1.22 -16.74 0.84
C ASP A 67 0.37 -18.03 0.73
N ARG A 68 -0.86 -18.03 1.29
CA ARG A 68 -1.70 -19.22 1.28
C ARG A 68 -2.30 -19.47 -0.10
N PHE A 69 -2.17 -20.69 -0.58
CA PHE A 69 -2.88 -21.17 -1.77
C PHE A 69 -4.30 -21.55 -1.38
N GLU A 70 -5.29 -20.69 -1.68
CA GLU A 70 -6.69 -20.94 -1.30
C GLU A 70 -7.71 -20.23 -2.17
N ILE A 71 -8.94 -20.76 -2.11
CA ILE A 71 -10.13 -20.09 -2.64
C ILE A 71 -10.69 -19.28 -1.47
N LEU A 72 -10.70 -17.95 -1.59
CA LEU A 72 -11.18 -17.03 -0.55
C LEU A 72 -12.69 -16.89 -0.61
N ASP A 73 -13.24 -16.86 -1.82
CA ASP A 73 -14.68 -16.75 -2.06
C ASP A 73 -15.08 -17.37 -3.40
N PHE A 74 -16.29 -17.95 -3.46
CA PHE A 74 -16.91 -18.41 -4.69
C PHE A 74 -18.43 -18.39 -4.53
N ALA A 75 -19.09 -17.43 -5.18
CA ALA A 75 -20.52 -17.18 -5.05
C ALA A 75 -21.17 -16.80 -6.39
N ALA A 76 -22.48 -17.02 -6.48
CA ALA A 76 -23.32 -16.56 -7.58
C ALA A 76 -24.19 -15.38 -7.12
N ASP A 77 -24.34 -14.37 -7.95
CA ASP A 77 -25.19 -13.22 -7.70
C ASP A 77 -26.00 -12.83 -8.95
N PRO A 78 -27.34 -13.02 -8.93
CA PRO A 78 -28.15 -13.70 -7.92
C PRO A 78 -27.97 -15.23 -7.93
N PRO A 79 -28.17 -15.94 -6.80
CA PRO A 79 -28.05 -17.40 -6.74
C PRO A 79 -29.30 -18.12 -7.25
N VAL A 80 -30.42 -17.42 -7.38
CA VAL A 80 -31.71 -17.93 -7.89
C VAL A 80 -32.21 -17.02 -8.99
N LEU A 81 -32.56 -17.57 -10.16
CA LEU A 81 -32.97 -16.79 -11.32
C LEU A 81 -33.92 -17.59 -12.24
N PRO A 82 -34.71 -16.91 -13.11
CA PRO A 82 -35.45 -17.52 -14.18
C PRO A 82 -34.56 -18.19 -15.24
N ALA A 83 -35.08 -19.20 -15.94
CA ALA A 83 -34.33 -19.94 -16.94
C ALA A 83 -33.76 -19.04 -18.06
N GLY A 84 -32.44 -19.05 -18.25
CA GLY A 84 -31.75 -18.30 -19.29
C GLY A 84 -31.48 -16.83 -18.92
N GLU A 85 -31.90 -16.37 -17.77
CA GLU A 85 -31.47 -15.07 -17.26
C GLU A 85 -29.97 -15.06 -16.89
N ARG A 86 -29.40 -13.85 -16.83
CA ARG A 86 -27.99 -13.65 -16.58
C ARG A 86 -27.71 -13.52 -15.08
N SER A 87 -26.75 -14.27 -14.59
CA SER A 87 -26.15 -14.14 -13.26
C SER A 87 -24.65 -13.97 -13.38
N SER A 88 -24.00 -13.58 -12.30
CA SER A 88 -22.55 -13.43 -12.19
C SER A 88 -21.99 -14.45 -11.20
N LEU A 89 -21.02 -15.25 -11.63
CA LEU A 89 -20.18 -16.03 -10.75
C LEU A 89 -18.97 -15.21 -10.35
N CYS A 90 -18.89 -14.86 -9.08
CA CYS A 90 -17.75 -14.12 -8.52
C CYS A 90 -16.86 -15.08 -7.75
N TYR A 91 -15.56 -14.95 -7.95
CA TYR A 91 -14.56 -15.73 -7.24
C TYR A 91 -13.38 -14.89 -6.82
N SER A 92 -12.75 -15.30 -5.72
CA SER A 92 -11.54 -14.71 -5.18
C SER A 92 -10.56 -15.83 -4.86
N VAL A 93 -9.34 -15.76 -5.40
CA VAL A 93 -8.33 -16.79 -5.21
C VAL A 93 -6.98 -16.16 -4.85
N SER A 94 -6.22 -16.85 -4.00
CA SER A 94 -4.88 -16.45 -3.60
C SER A 94 -3.86 -17.48 -4.06
N ASN A 95 -2.74 -17.01 -4.60
CA ASN A 95 -1.58 -17.79 -5.06
C ASN A 95 -1.89 -18.92 -6.06
N ALA A 96 -2.98 -18.80 -6.81
CA ALA A 96 -3.31 -19.70 -7.91
C ALA A 96 -2.56 -19.30 -9.19
N LYS A 97 -2.05 -20.28 -9.93
CA LYS A 97 -1.48 -20.10 -11.28
C LYS A 97 -2.47 -20.41 -12.39
N ALA A 98 -3.43 -21.28 -12.13
CA ALA A 98 -4.51 -21.57 -13.05
C ALA A 98 -5.86 -21.64 -12.32
N VAL A 99 -6.90 -21.25 -13.05
CA VAL A 99 -8.29 -21.29 -12.57
C VAL A 99 -9.16 -21.90 -13.67
N LYS A 100 -10.04 -22.81 -13.27
CA LYS A 100 -11.02 -23.44 -14.16
C LYS A 100 -12.38 -23.43 -13.49
N ILE A 101 -13.44 -23.14 -14.25
CA ILE A 101 -14.82 -23.24 -13.79
C ILE A 101 -15.56 -24.23 -14.72
N GLU A 102 -16.25 -25.17 -14.12
CA GLU A 102 -17.09 -26.16 -14.81
C GLU A 102 -18.51 -26.13 -14.25
N PRO A 103 -19.54 -26.12 -15.13
CA PRO A 103 -19.50 -26.04 -16.59
C PRO A 103 -18.97 -24.69 -17.10
N GLN A 104 -18.63 -24.61 -18.39
CA GLN A 104 -18.02 -23.45 -19.02
C GLN A 104 -18.88 -22.19 -18.86
N THR A 105 -18.22 -21.07 -18.56
CA THR A 105 -18.78 -19.74 -18.40
C THR A 105 -18.76 -18.95 -19.72
N GLU A 106 -19.51 -17.85 -19.80
CA GLU A 106 -19.57 -17.00 -21.00
C GLU A 106 -18.30 -16.18 -21.26
N GLY A 107 -17.34 -16.22 -20.37
CA GLY A 107 -16.09 -15.46 -20.49
C GLY A 107 -14.86 -16.24 -20.04
N PRO A 108 -13.67 -15.73 -20.39
CA PRO A 108 -12.43 -16.35 -19.97
C PRO A 108 -12.22 -16.21 -18.47
N VAL A 109 -11.69 -17.25 -17.85
CA VAL A 109 -11.29 -17.28 -16.44
C VAL A 109 -9.78 -17.27 -16.32
N TRP A 110 -9.27 -16.54 -15.33
CA TRP A 110 -7.83 -16.51 -14.99
C TRP A 110 -7.65 -16.21 -13.51
N PRO A 111 -6.48 -16.52 -12.94
CA PRO A 111 -6.20 -16.21 -11.54
C PRO A 111 -6.36 -14.72 -11.24
N ALA A 112 -7.20 -14.39 -10.26
CA ALA A 112 -7.42 -13.03 -9.83
C ALA A 112 -7.84 -13.02 -8.34
N PHE A 113 -7.43 -12.00 -7.61
CA PHE A 113 -7.88 -11.81 -6.23
C PHE A 113 -9.40 -11.59 -6.14
N SER A 114 -10.00 -10.94 -7.13
CA SER A 114 -11.46 -10.80 -7.23
C SER A 114 -11.87 -10.66 -8.69
N ARG A 115 -12.78 -11.54 -9.14
CA ARG A 115 -13.29 -11.52 -10.49
C ARG A 115 -14.68 -12.12 -10.57
N CYS A 116 -15.51 -11.52 -11.45
CA CYS A 116 -16.82 -12.07 -11.81
C CYS A 116 -16.87 -12.44 -13.30
N VAL A 117 -17.53 -13.53 -13.61
CA VAL A 117 -17.82 -14.00 -14.98
C VAL A 117 -19.32 -14.24 -15.14
N HIS A 118 -19.85 -13.97 -16.31
CA HIS A 118 -21.29 -14.14 -16.57
C HIS A 118 -21.65 -15.58 -16.90
N ILE A 119 -22.85 -15.96 -16.49
CA ILE A 119 -23.48 -17.24 -16.76
C ILE A 119 -24.97 -17.02 -17.07
N SER A 120 -25.59 -17.91 -17.87
CA SER A 120 -27.01 -17.89 -18.19
C SER A 120 -27.59 -19.32 -18.18
N PRO A 121 -27.68 -19.95 -16.98
CA PRO A 121 -28.14 -21.32 -16.88
C PRO A 121 -29.62 -21.43 -17.22
N ARG A 122 -30.01 -22.50 -17.95
CA ARG A 122 -31.41 -22.81 -18.30
C ARG A 122 -32.04 -23.81 -17.35
N ARG A 123 -31.26 -24.38 -16.44
CA ARG A 123 -31.66 -25.33 -15.40
C ARG A 123 -30.77 -25.18 -14.20
N THR A 124 -31.25 -25.59 -13.03
CA THR A 124 -30.42 -25.61 -11.81
C THR A 124 -29.10 -26.31 -12.11
N THR A 125 -28.02 -25.61 -11.88
CA THR A 125 -26.67 -26.02 -12.32
C THR A 125 -25.68 -25.80 -11.17
N LYS A 126 -24.88 -26.82 -10.89
CA LYS A 126 -23.77 -26.74 -9.93
C LYS A 126 -22.51 -26.36 -10.69
N TYR A 127 -21.94 -25.21 -10.33
CA TYR A 127 -20.67 -24.74 -10.82
C TYR A 127 -19.55 -25.13 -9.86
N THR A 128 -18.44 -25.61 -10.39
CA THR A 128 -17.26 -26.01 -9.62
C THR A 128 -16.08 -25.16 -10.10
N LEU A 129 -15.49 -24.44 -9.16
CA LEU A 129 -14.25 -23.70 -9.32
C LEU A 129 -13.10 -24.62 -8.91
N THR A 130 -12.11 -24.79 -9.77
CA THR A 130 -10.87 -25.52 -9.46
C THR A 130 -9.69 -24.59 -9.68
N ILE A 131 -8.77 -24.52 -8.70
CA ILE A 131 -7.54 -23.76 -8.78
C ILE A 131 -6.33 -24.70 -8.70
N ASP A 132 -5.23 -24.29 -9.33
CA ASP A 132 -3.96 -25.01 -9.40
C ASP A 132 -2.80 -24.06 -9.09
N ASP A 133 -1.81 -24.49 -8.31
CA ASP A 133 -0.64 -23.71 -7.92
C ASP A 133 0.55 -23.87 -8.87
N GLY A 134 0.41 -24.74 -9.89
CA GLY A 134 1.48 -25.09 -10.84
C GLY A 134 2.55 -26.00 -10.26
N ALA A 135 2.40 -26.47 -9.04
CA ALA A 135 3.24 -27.47 -8.39
C ALA A 135 2.53 -28.84 -8.24
N GLY A 136 1.30 -28.93 -8.73
CA GLY A 136 0.47 -30.14 -8.71
C GLY A 136 -0.55 -30.17 -7.56
N HIS A 137 -0.66 -29.11 -6.76
CA HIS A 137 -1.72 -29.02 -5.76
C HIS A 137 -2.93 -28.33 -6.40
N THR A 138 -4.11 -28.91 -6.14
CA THR A 138 -5.38 -28.33 -6.58
C THR A 138 -6.34 -28.19 -5.41
N LYS A 139 -7.18 -27.16 -5.47
CA LYS A 139 -8.32 -26.96 -4.56
C LYS A 139 -9.56 -26.68 -5.36
N SER A 140 -10.73 -27.07 -4.85
CA SER A 140 -12.00 -26.82 -5.51
C SER A 140 -13.06 -26.34 -4.53
N ALA A 141 -13.94 -25.50 -5.04
CA ALA A 141 -15.16 -25.05 -4.37
C ALA A 141 -16.34 -25.18 -5.33
N ALA A 142 -17.55 -25.31 -4.82
CA ALA A 142 -18.74 -25.44 -5.64
C ALA A 142 -19.87 -24.54 -5.14
N VAL A 143 -20.63 -23.99 -6.07
CA VAL A 143 -21.84 -23.21 -5.82
C VAL A 143 -22.95 -23.73 -6.73
N GLU A 144 -24.17 -23.79 -6.24
CA GLU A 144 -25.35 -24.18 -7.01
C GLU A 144 -26.16 -22.94 -7.37
N VAL A 145 -26.51 -22.81 -8.62
CA VAL A 145 -27.39 -21.76 -9.13
C VAL A 145 -28.75 -22.37 -9.45
N GLU A 146 -29.74 -21.96 -8.69
CA GLU A 146 -31.11 -22.48 -8.80
C GLU A 146 -31.85 -21.75 -9.93
N VAL A 147 -32.53 -22.51 -10.78
CA VAL A 147 -33.40 -21.98 -11.85
C VAL A 147 -34.85 -22.35 -11.54
N ARG A 148 -35.67 -21.31 -11.51
CA ARG A 148 -37.13 -21.41 -11.26
C ARG A 148 -37.95 -21.02 -12.48
#